data_e6f29973188e1e6e1210bccf42c72182
#
_entry.id   e6f29973188e1e6e1210bccf42c72182
#
_cell.length_a   1.000
_cell.length_b   1.000
_cell.length_c   1.000
_cell.angle_alpha   90.00
_cell.angle_beta   90.00
_cell.angle_gamma   90.00
#
_symmetry.space_group_name_H-M   'P 1'
#
loop_
_entity.id
_entity.type
_entity.pdbx_description
1 polymer ?
#
loop_
_entity_poly.entity_id
_entity_poly.type
_entity_poly.pdbx_seq_one_letter_code
_entity_poly.pdbx_strand_id
1 'polypeptide(L)'
;MVIFANNTLKQLIKTYIMPKKFKCTVCGYIHEGDAAPAKCPLCGIPGEKFIEVVEGGIDKPLVFVDEHVLGVAKDVKDPEILKGLHDHFNGECSEVGMYLAMSRQADREGYPEVAEAFKRYAWEEAEHAAKFAELLGEVVWDTKTNLKKRMEAEAGACEGKKHIATLAKQQNLDAIHDTVHEMAKDEARHGKGFEGLYNRYFKK
;
A
#
# COMPACT_ATOMS: atom_id res chain seq x y z
N MET A 1 21.36 27.79 -12.64
CA MET A 1 21.01 28.88 -11.71
C MET A 1 19.88 28.43 -10.82
N VAL A 2 20.15 27.57 -9.84
CA VAL A 2 19.20 27.11 -8.80
C VAL A 2 20.01 26.82 -7.53
N ILE A 3 20.40 27.82 -6.79
CA ILE A 3 21.04 27.68 -5.46
C ILE A 3 20.59 28.88 -4.58
N PHE A 4 19.30 29.12 -4.40
CA PHE A 4 18.85 30.16 -3.45
C PHE A 4 17.56 29.82 -2.65
N ALA A 5 17.08 28.58 -2.67
CA ALA A 5 15.85 28.23 -1.94
C ALA A 5 16.07 27.49 -0.61
N ASN A 6 17.29 27.09 -0.25
CA ASN A 6 17.51 26.21 0.93
C ASN A 6 17.97 26.92 2.21
N ASN A 7 18.26 28.21 2.19
CA ASN A 7 18.71 28.91 3.41
C ASN A 7 17.59 29.56 4.21
N THR A 8 16.48 29.91 3.58
CA THR A 8 15.36 30.58 4.26
C THR A 8 14.52 29.61 5.13
N LEU A 9 14.36 28.37 4.69
CA LEU A 9 13.65 27.36 5.50
C LEU A 9 14.49 26.89 6.70
N LYS A 10 15.80 26.80 6.58
CA LYS A 10 16.69 26.46 7.71
C LYS A 10 16.80 27.59 8.75
N GLN A 11 16.60 28.82 8.36
CA GLN A 11 16.56 29.96 9.30
C GLN A 11 15.23 30.07 10.04
N LEU A 12 14.11 29.65 9.46
CA LEU A 12 12.79 29.66 10.12
C LEU A 12 12.60 28.54 11.15
N ILE A 13 13.36 27.44 11.03
CA ILE A 13 13.32 26.33 12.01
C ILE A 13 14.15 26.62 13.26
N LYS A 14 14.96 27.67 13.26
CA LYS A 14 15.92 27.99 14.36
C LYS A 14 15.37 28.82 15.51
N THR A 15 14.07 29.11 15.57
CA THR A 15 13.56 30.12 16.53
C THR A 15 12.31 29.67 17.31
N TYR A 16 12.10 28.40 17.57
CA TYR A 16 11.12 27.99 18.57
C TYR A 16 11.75 26.96 19.53
N ILE A 17 12.75 27.41 20.26
CA ILE A 17 13.19 26.69 21.47
C ILE A 17 12.11 26.96 22.51
N MET A 18 11.24 26.00 22.76
CA MET A 18 10.30 26.07 23.88
C MET A 18 11.13 26.19 25.18
N PRO A 19 10.82 27.12 26.09
CA PRO A 19 11.53 27.22 27.34
C PRO A 19 11.40 25.91 28.11
N LYS A 20 12.50 25.47 28.72
CA LYS A 20 12.50 24.28 29.56
C LYS A 20 11.62 24.51 30.78
N LYS A 21 11.00 23.46 31.28
CA LYS A 21 10.21 23.50 32.50
C LYS A 21 10.93 22.74 33.61
N PHE A 22 11.00 23.35 34.79
CA PHE A 22 11.63 22.77 35.98
C PHE A 22 10.61 22.70 37.10
N LYS A 23 10.41 21.53 37.70
CA LYS A 23 9.47 21.32 38.80
C LYS A 23 10.20 21.22 40.10
N CYS A 24 9.80 22.05 41.08
CA CYS A 24 10.23 21.93 42.45
C CYS A 24 9.75 20.61 43.06
N THR A 25 10.67 19.81 43.58
CA THR A 25 10.35 18.48 44.14
C THR A 25 9.64 18.57 45.52
N VAL A 26 9.58 19.76 46.14
CA VAL A 26 8.97 19.95 47.46
C VAL A 26 7.56 20.52 47.35
N CYS A 27 7.37 21.62 46.60
CA CYS A 27 6.05 22.29 46.55
C CYS A 27 5.35 22.16 45.19
N GLY A 28 6.00 21.52 44.17
CA GLY A 28 5.41 21.32 42.86
C GLY A 28 5.42 22.58 41.95
N TYR A 29 5.99 23.70 42.38
CA TYR A 29 6.10 24.90 41.54
C TYR A 29 6.81 24.59 40.21
N ILE A 30 6.27 25.08 39.10
CA ILE A 30 6.86 24.95 37.75
C ILE A 30 7.52 26.29 37.39
N HIS A 31 8.80 26.24 37.06
CA HIS A 31 9.58 27.32 36.48
C HIS A 31 9.81 27.09 34.99
N GLU A 32 9.59 28.12 34.18
CA GLU A 32 9.91 28.07 32.74
C GLU A 32 11.13 28.95 32.48
N GLY A 33 12.17 28.39 31.86
CA GLY A 33 13.41 29.08 31.55
C GLY A 33 14.50 28.17 31.06
N ASP A 34 15.69 28.71 30.78
CA ASP A 34 16.82 27.91 30.26
C ASP A 34 17.48 27.04 31.32
N ALA A 35 17.26 27.35 32.60
CA ALA A 35 17.79 26.61 33.76
C ALA A 35 16.85 26.73 34.98
N ALA A 36 17.02 25.79 35.92
CA ALA A 36 16.31 25.88 37.20
C ALA A 36 16.65 27.19 37.95
N PRO A 37 15.68 27.79 38.64
CA PRO A 37 15.95 29.01 39.41
C PRO A 37 16.88 28.72 40.60
N ALA A 38 17.73 29.64 40.97
CA ALA A 38 18.65 29.48 42.11
C ALA A 38 17.94 29.12 43.43
N LYS A 39 16.67 29.54 43.57
CA LYS A 39 15.82 29.30 44.73
C LYS A 39 14.36 29.26 44.34
N CYS A 40 13.60 28.34 44.92
CA CYS A 40 12.16 28.25 44.68
C CYS A 40 11.45 29.52 45.21
N PRO A 41 10.67 30.27 44.34
CA PRO A 41 9.98 31.46 44.76
C PRO A 41 8.85 31.18 45.76
N LEU A 42 8.32 29.98 45.84
CA LEU A 42 7.22 29.60 46.75
C LEU A 42 7.72 29.08 48.10
N CYS A 43 8.66 28.13 48.08
CA CYS A 43 9.06 27.43 49.32
C CYS A 43 10.51 27.69 49.75
N GLY A 44 11.26 28.52 48.98
CA GLY A 44 12.60 28.93 49.34
C GLY A 44 13.70 27.87 49.22
N ILE A 45 13.38 26.67 48.76
CA ILE A 45 14.36 25.57 48.61
C ILE A 45 15.39 25.89 47.52
N PRO A 46 16.66 25.44 47.64
CA PRO A 46 17.67 25.66 46.60
C PRO A 46 17.31 25.03 45.26
N GLY A 47 17.78 25.63 44.16
CA GLY A 47 17.51 25.19 42.78
C GLY A 47 17.91 23.77 42.44
N GLU A 48 18.87 23.21 43.16
CA GLU A 48 19.30 21.80 43.06
C GLU A 48 18.17 20.79 43.31
N LYS A 49 17.06 21.23 43.92
CA LYS A 49 15.88 20.41 44.17
C LYS A 49 14.81 20.57 43.11
N PHE A 50 15.13 21.16 41.97
CA PHE A 50 14.30 21.15 40.80
C PHE A 50 14.69 20.01 39.86
N ILE A 51 13.69 19.39 39.26
CA ILE A 51 13.86 18.39 38.19
C ILE A 51 13.37 19.00 36.89
N GLU A 52 14.09 18.78 35.80
CA GLU A 52 13.62 19.18 34.48
C GLU A 52 12.38 18.34 34.11
N VAL A 53 11.28 19.00 33.78
CA VAL A 53 10.05 18.35 33.33
C VAL A 53 10.12 18.28 31.83
N VAL A 54 10.42 17.11 31.32
CA VAL A 54 10.25 16.81 29.90
C VAL A 54 8.77 16.58 29.67
N GLU A 55 8.09 17.57 29.06
CA GLU A 55 6.67 17.39 28.72
C GLU A 55 6.54 16.20 27.76
N GLY A 56 5.94 15.12 28.28
CA GLY A 56 5.25 14.06 27.54
C GLY A 56 5.77 13.62 26.19
N GLY A 57 7.03 13.87 25.89
CA GLY A 57 7.70 13.25 24.76
C GLY A 57 7.99 11.80 25.11
N ILE A 58 7.74 10.91 24.19
CA ILE A 58 8.24 9.55 24.27
C ILE A 58 9.77 9.67 24.38
N ASP A 59 10.35 9.28 25.52
CA ASP A 59 11.80 9.43 25.85
C ASP A 59 12.72 8.76 24.80
N LYS A 60 12.17 7.87 24.03
CA LYS A 60 12.78 7.29 22.82
C LYS A 60 11.73 7.24 21.73
N PRO A 61 12.09 7.55 20.48
CA PRO A 61 11.20 7.31 19.36
C PRO A 61 10.70 5.87 19.42
N LEU A 62 9.39 5.68 19.39
CA LEU A 62 8.84 4.33 19.22
C LEU A 62 9.28 3.80 17.87
N VAL A 63 9.97 2.67 17.90
CA VAL A 63 10.34 1.95 16.68
C VAL A 63 9.26 0.92 16.44
N PHE A 64 8.43 1.18 15.44
CA PHE A 64 7.50 0.18 14.92
C PHE A 64 8.28 -0.65 13.91
N VAL A 65 8.48 -1.94 14.23
CA VAL A 65 9.05 -2.88 13.26
C VAL A 65 7.92 -3.24 12.30
N ASP A 66 7.87 -2.52 11.21
CA ASP A 66 6.96 -2.75 10.10
C ASP A 66 7.79 -2.79 8.81
N GLU A 67 8.64 -3.81 8.75
CA GLU A 67 9.41 -4.09 7.55
C GLU A 67 8.64 -5.12 6.72
N HIS A 68 7.76 -4.64 5.85
CA HIS A 68 7.16 -5.47 4.83
C HIS A 68 8.18 -5.72 3.71
N VAL A 69 8.66 -6.96 3.61
CA VAL A 69 9.65 -7.36 2.62
C VAL A 69 8.96 -8.14 1.50
N LEU A 70 8.95 -7.56 0.29
CA LEU A 70 8.49 -8.26 -0.91
C LEU A 70 9.56 -9.25 -1.38
N GLY A 71 9.10 -10.45 -1.78
CA GLY A 71 9.95 -11.43 -2.43
C GLY A 71 10.88 -12.16 -1.46
N VAL A 72 10.41 -12.49 -0.26
CA VAL A 72 11.17 -13.32 0.70
C VAL A 72 11.52 -14.69 0.13
N ALA A 73 10.79 -15.17 -0.87
CA ALA A 73 11.07 -16.43 -1.55
C ALA A 73 12.31 -16.39 -2.47
N LYS A 74 12.87 -15.22 -2.77
CA LYS A 74 14.05 -15.09 -3.65
C LYS A 74 15.29 -15.82 -3.15
N ASP A 75 15.42 -15.97 -1.83
CA ASP A 75 16.54 -16.64 -1.20
C ASP A 75 16.29 -18.12 -0.89
N VAL A 76 15.09 -18.62 -1.19
CA VAL A 76 14.73 -20.03 -1.03
C VAL A 76 15.50 -20.86 -2.05
N LYS A 77 16.20 -21.92 -1.57
CA LYS A 77 17.01 -22.81 -2.41
C LYS A 77 16.30 -24.11 -2.73
N ASP A 78 15.27 -24.46 -1.99
CA ASP A 78 14.50 -25.66 -2.20
C ASP A 78 13.58 -25.51 -3.42
N PRO A 79 13.79 -26.31 -4.50
CA PRO A 79 13.01 -26.18 -5.72
C PRO A 79 11.55 -26.63 -5.55
N GLU A 80 11.27 -27.52 -4.59
CA GLU A 80 9.90 -28.00 -4.34
C GLU A 80 9.07 -26.88 -3.69
N ILE A 81 9.65 -26.13 -2.74
CA ILE A 81 9.00 -24.97 -2.15
C ILE A 81 8.72 -23.91 -3.21
N LEU A 82 9.74 -23.53 -4.01
CA LEU A 82 9.55 -22.53 -5.07
C LEU A 82 8.48 -22.95 -6.08
N LYS A 83 8.53 -24.21 -6.53
CA LYS A 83 7.51 -24.75 -7.44
C LYS A 83 6.13 -24.69 -6.81
N GLY A 84 6.00 -25.08 -5.55
CA GLY A 84 4.73 -25.03 -4.81
C GLY A 84 4.17 -23.61 -4.73
N LEU A 85 5.00 -22.61 -4.44
CA LEU A 85 4.57 -21.21 -4.38
C LEU A 85 4.03 -20.73 -5.75
N HIS A 86 4.70 -21.08 -6.87
CA HIS A 86 4.23 -20.71 -8.20
C HIS A 86 2.97 -21.45 -8.61
N ASP A 87 2.90 -22.76 -8.35
CA ASP A 87 1.72 -23.57 -8.67
C ASP A 87 0.49 -23.06 -7.92
N HIS A 88 0.62 -22.78 -6.63
CA HIS A 88 -0.47 -22.22 -5.84
C HIS A 88 -0.84 -20.80 -6.29
N PHE A 89 0.11 -19.90 -6.53
CA PHE A 89 -0.19 -18.59 -7.10
C PHE A 89 -1.06 -18.68 -8.37
N ASN A 90 -0.69 -19.55 -9.31
CA ASN A 90 -1.45 -19.74 -10.54
C ASN A 90 -2.81 -20.40 -10.30
N GLY A 91 -2.88 -21.35 -9.37
CA GLY A 91 -4.12 -22.01 -8.94
C GLY A 91 -5.12 -21.01 -8.39
N GLU A 92 -4.71 -20.25 -7.38
CA GLU A 92 -5.56 -19.23 -6.73
C GLU A 92 -6.05 -18.18 -7.71
N CYS A 93 -5.17 -17.66 -8.59
CA CYS A 93 -5.57 -16.73 -9.65
C CYS A 93 -6.65 -17.30 -10.57
N SER A 94 -6.58 -18.59 -10.89
CA SER A 94 -7.56 -19.29 -11.73
C SER A 94 -8.87 -19.50 -10.98
N GLU A 95 -8.82 -19.86 -9.71
CA GLU A 95 -9.99 -20.14 -8.87
C GLU A 95 -10.86 -18.90 -8.66
N VAL A 96 -10.29 -17.70 -8.58
CA VAL A 96 -11.05 -16.45 -8.56
C VAL A 96 -12.05 -16.38 -9.72
N GLY A 97 -11.57 -16.60 -10.94
CA GLY A 97 -12.41 -16.56 -12.14
C GLY A 97 -13.42 -17.71 -12.19
N MET A 98 -12.98 -18.92 -11.84
CA MET A 98 -13.83 -20.10 -11.82
C MET A 98 -14.97 -19.97 -10.81
N TYR A 99 -14.70 -19.56 -9.58
CA TYR A 99 -15.71 -19.42 -8.52
C TYR A 99 -16.70 -18.31 -8.85
N LEU A 100 -16.27 -17.19 -9.43
CA LEU A 100 -17.20 -16.16 -9.90
C LEU A 100 -18.11 -16.67 -11.03
N ALA A 101 -17.60 -17.53 -11.94
CA ALA A 101 -18.42 -18.14 -12.96
C ALA A 101 -19.39 -19.18 -12.38
N MET A 102 -18.95 -20.00 -11.42
CA MET A 102 -19.77 -20.96 -10.70
C MET A 102 -20.85 -20.27 -9.87
N SER A 103 -20.55 -19.14 -9.24
CA SER A 103 -21.52 -18.31 -8.55
C SER A 103 -22.67 -17.88 -9.47
N ARG A 104 -22.33 -17.38 -10.67
CA ARG A 104 -23.35 -16.98 -11.66
C ARG A 104 -24.18 -18.16 -12.14
N GLN A 105 -23.58 -19.35 -12.25
CA GLN A 105 -24.30 -20.57 -12.63
C GLN A 105 -25.25 -21.02 -11.53
N ALA A 106 -24.81 -21.04 -10.29
CA ALA A 106 -25.65 -21.39 -9.16
C ALA A 106 -26.87 -20.43 -9.00
N ASP A 107 -26.65 -19.14 -9.24
CA ASP A 107 -27.73 -18.15 -9.24
C ASP A 107 -28.78 -18.43 -10.32
N ARG A 108 -28.32 -18.70 -11.57
CA ARG A 108 -29.22 -19.09 -12.69
C ARG A 108 -30.01 -20.37 -12.43
N GLU A 109 -29.44 -21.29 -11.66
CA GLU A 109 -30.09 -22.57 -11.28
C GLU A 109 -31.01 -22.43 -10.05
N GLY A 110 -31.05 -21.24 -9.41
CA GLY A 110 -31.91 -20.99 -8.26
C GLY A 110 -31.31 -21.40 -6.91
N TYR A 111 -29.98 -21.46 -6.80
CA TYR A 111 -29.23 -21.75 -5.58
C TYR A 111 -28.50 -20.52 -5.02
N PRO A 112 -29.21 -19.49 -4.52
CA PRO A 112 -28.60 -18.22 -4.14
C PRO A 112 -27.59 -18.36 -3.01
N GLU A 113 -27.80 -19.26 -2.05
CA GLU A 113 -26.85 -19.50 -0.96
C GLU A 113 -25.52 -20.10 -1.47
N VAL A 114 -25.58 -20.99 -2.46
CA VAL A 114 -24.41 -21.56 -3.14
C VAL A 114 -23.69 -20.48 -3.95
N ALA A 115 -24.44 -19.63 -4.65
CA ALA A 115 -23.91 -18.51 -5.41
C ALA A 115 -23.11 -17.54 -4.51
N GLU A 116 -23.68 -17.17 -3.37
CA GLU A 116 -22.99 -16.29 -2.40
C GLU A 116 -21.76 -16.96 -1.76
N ALA A 117 -21.81 -18.29 -1.52
CA ALA A 117 -20.65 -19.01 -1.02
C ALA A 117 -19.47 -18.97 -2.01
N PHE A 118 -19.72 -19.30 -3.30
CA PHE A 118 -18.70 -19.21 -4.35
C PHE A 118 -18.13 -17.79 -4.50
N LYS A 119 -18.97 -16.79 -4.49
CA LYS A 119 -18.57 -15.39 -4.59
C LYS A 119 -17.66 -14.95 -3.44
N ARG A 120 -17.99 -15.34 -2.20
CA ARG A 120 -17.18 -15.08 -1.02
C ARG A 120 -15.82 -15.77 -1.12
N TYR A 121 -15.80 -17.06 -1.47
CA TYR A 121 -14.54 -17.81 -1.60
C TYR A 121 -13.67 -17.27 -2.74
N ALA A 122 -14.25 -16.80 -3.85
CA ALA A 122 -13.47 -16.13 -4.89
C ALA A 122 -12.64 -14.95 -4.37
N TRP A 123 -13.14 -14.20 -3.38
CA TRP A 123 -12.40 -13.12 -2.73
C TRP A 123 -11.35 -13.64 -1.75
N GLU A 124 -11.60 -14.75 -1.08
CA GLU A 124 -10.60 -15.41 -0.23
C GLU A 124 -9.42 -15.91 -1.08
N GLU A 125 -9.69 -16.51 -2.25
CA GLU A 125 -8.63 -16.94 -3.19
C GLU A 125 -7.87 -15.75 -3.79
N ALA A 126 -8.53 -14.61 -4.01
CA ALA A 126 -7.84 -13.40 -4.45
C ALA A 126 -6.82 -12.91 -3.39
N GLU A 127 -7.16 -13.01 -2.10
CA GLU A 127 -6.24 -12.69 -1.00
C GLU A 127 -5.10 -13.72 -0.89
N HIS A 128 -5.36 -15.01 -1.13
CA HIS A 128 -4.32 -16.04 -1.18
C HIS A 128 -3.34 -15.76 -2.33
N ALA A 129 -3.87 -15.50 -3.53
CA ALA A 129 -3.06 -15.14 -4.69
C ALA A 129 -2.19 -13.90 -4.43
N ALA A 130 -2.74 -12.87 -3.78
CA ALA A 130 -2.00 -11.67 -3.42
C ALA A 130 -0.82 -12.00 -2.48
N LYS A 131 -1.04 -12.83 -1.45
CA LYS A 131 0.01 -13.25 -0.52
C LYS A 131 1.12 -14.04 -1.22
N PHE A 132 0.78 -14.98 -2.13
CA PHE A 132 1.77 -15.67 -2.94
C PHE A 132 2.54 -14.73 -3.85
N ALA A 133 1.87 -13.74 -4.46
CA ALA A 133 2.54 -12.72 -5.27
C ALA A 133 3.55 -11.90 -4.46
N GLU A 134 3.22 -11.55 -3.21
CA GLU A 134 4.12 -10.84 -2.30
C GLU A 134 5.30 -11.71 -1.86
N LEU A 135 5.06 -12.98 -1.54
CA LEU A 135 6.13 -13.93 -1.18
C LEU A 135 7.13 -14.10 -2.33
N LEU A 136 6.64 -14.29 -3.56
CA LEU A 136 7.47 -14.45 -4.75
C LEU A 136 8.17 -13.14 -5.15
N GLY A 137 7.49 -11.99 -5.05
CA GLY A 137 8.01 -10.67 -5.41
C GLY A 137 8.37 -10.52 -6.89
N GLU A 138 7.73 -11.30 -7.77
CA GLU A 138 8.02 -11.33 -9.21
C GLU A 138 7.06 -10.45 -10.02
N VAL A 139 5.87 -10.20 -9.49
CA VAL A 139 4.80 -9.43 -10.16
C VAL A 139 4.40 -8.17 -9.39
N VAL A 140 5.08 -7.89 -8.28
CA VAL A 140 4.85 -6.71 -7.44
C VAL A 140 6.16 -5.94 -7.29
N TRP A 141 6.11 -4.64 -7.57
CA TRP A 141 7.23 -3.70 -7.47
C TRP A 141 6.79 -2.45 -6.70
N ASP A 142 7.59 -1.39 -6.71
CA ASP A 142 7.14 -0.08 -6.24
C ASP A 142 5.95 0.44 -7.08
N THR A 143 5.14 1.33 -6.49
CA THR A 143 3.90 1.82 -7.11
C THR A 143 4.12 2.43 -8.50
N LYS A 144 5.22 3.18 -8.70
CA LYS A 144 5.54 3.78 -9.99
C LYS A 144 5.78 2.74 -11.07
N THR A 145 6.56 1.71 -10.72
CA THR A 145 6.89 0.59 -11.60
C THR A 145 5.64 -0.25 -11.88
N ASN A 146 4.81 -0.55 -10.86
CA ASN A 146 3.55 -1.26 -11.02
C ASN A 146 2.64 -0.56 -12.03
N LEU A 147 2.42 0.75 -11.87
CA LEU A 147 1.58 1.53 -12.78
C LEU A 147 2.11 1.47 -14.23
N LYS A 148 3.41 1.65 -14.41
CA LYS A 148 4.02 1.59 -15.75
C LYS A 148 3.83 0.22 -16.41
N LYS A 149 4.17 -0.85 -15.69
CA LYS A 149 4.03 -2.22 -16.21
C LYS A 149 2.57 -2.60 -16.49
N ARG A 150 1.64 -2.13 -15.65
CA ARG A 150 0.22 -2.38 -15.89
C ARG A 150 -0.30 -1.62 -17.11
N MET A 151 0.06 -0.35 -17.31
CA MET A 151 -0.31 0.38 -18.54
C MET A 151 0.11 -0.37 -19.80
N GLU A 152 1.35 -0.87 -19.83
CA GLU A 152 1.88 -1.63 -20.97
C GLU A 152 1.12 -2.95 -21.18
N ALA A 153 0.83 -3.65 -20.08
CA ALA A 153 0.09 -4.91 -20.13
C ALA A 153 -1.38 -4.73 -20.56
N GLU A 154 -2.06 -3.69 -20.05
CA GLU A 154 -3.45 -3.39 -20.44
C GLU A 154 -3.54 -3.02 -21.93
N ALA A 155 -2.55 -2.27 -22.45
CA ALA A 155 -2.50 -1.97 -23.87
C ALA A 155 -2.37 -3.24 -24.72
N GLY A 156 -1.49 -4.17 -24.36
CA GLY A 156 -1.35 -5.46 -25.04
C GLY A 156 -2.59 -6.35 -24.89
N ALA A 157 -3.21 -6.39 -23.72
CA ALA A 157 -4.45 -7.13 -23.47
C ALA A 157 -5.62 -6.58 -24.30
N CYS A 158 -5.73 -5.25 -24.41
CA CYS A 158 -6.72 -4.60 -25.28
C CYS A 158 -6.54 -5.00 -26.74
N GLU A 159 -5.32 -4.94 -27.27
CA GLU A 159 -5.01 -5.34 -28.64
C GLU A 159 -5.32 -6.82 -28.89
N GLY A 160 -4.86 -7.70 -28.01
CA GLY A 160 -5.11 -9.14 -28.11
C GLY A 160 -6.59 -9.49 -28.07
N LYS A 161 -7.36 -8.92 -27.13
CA LYS A 161 -8.82 -9.13 -27.06
C LYS A 161 -9.54 -8.59 -28.30
N LYS A 162 -9.15 -7.41 -28.79
CA LYS A 162 -9.70 -6.85 -30.02
C LYS A 162 -9.43 -7.77 -31.23
N HIS A 163 -8.26 -8.37 -31.31
CA HIS A 163 -7.93 -9.35 -32.36
C HIS A 163 -8.85 -10.56 -32.28
N ILE A 164 -9.01 -11.18 -31.12
CA ILE A 164 -9.90 -12.33 -30.93
C ILE A 164 -11.36 -11.97 -31.27
N ALA A 165 -11.84 -10.81 -30.83
CA ALA A 165 -13.18 -10.35 -31.16
C ALA A 165 -13.37 -10.20 -32.67
N THR A 166 -12.37 -9.66 -33.39
CA THR A 166 -12.40 -9.54 -34.86
C THR A 166 -12.49 -10.90 -35.54
N LEU A 167 -11.69 -11.88 -35.13
CA LEU A 167 -11.75 -13.26 -35.66
C LEU A 167 -13.10 -13.92 -35.40
N ALA A 168 -13.65 -13.72 -34.19
CA ALA A 168 -14.98 -14.24 -33.84
C ALA A 168 -16.07 -13.64 -34.75
N LYS A 169 -16.02 -12.36 -35.03
CA LYS A 169 -16.98 -11.70 -35.94
C LYS A 169 -16.90 -12.24 -37.36
N GLN A 170 -15.69 -12.48 -37.88
CA GLN A 170 -15.49 -13.05 -39.21
C GLN A 170 -16.06 -14.48 -39.34
N GLN A 171 -16.22 -15.20 -38.25
CA GLN A 171 -16.76 -16.54 -38.15
C GLN A 171 -18.24 -16.55 -37.71
N ASN A 172 -18.90 -15.43 -37.62
CA ASN A 172 -20.29 -15.25 -37.11
C ASN A 172 -20.51 -15.79 -35.70
N LEU A 173 -19.48 -15.70 -34.85
CA LEU A 173 -19.53 -16.06 -33.42
C LEU A 173 -19.86 -14.84 -32.58
N ASP A 174 -21.08 -14.28 -32.73
CA ASP A 174 -21.47 -12.97 -32.19
C ASP A 174 -21.37 -12.94 -30.67
N ALA A 175 -21.78 -13.97 -29.96
CA ALA A 175 -21.68 -13.99 -28.48
C ALA A 175 -20.23 -13.88 -27.98
N ILE A 176 -19.28 -14.52 -28.67
CA ILE A 176 -17.85 -14.41 -28.35
C ILE A 176 -17.34 -13.03 -28.71
N HIS A 177 -17.69 -12.55 -29.92
CA HIS A 177 -17.33 -11.19 -30.34
C HIS A 177 -17.74 -10.16 -29.34
N ASP A 178 -19.02 -10.10 -29.00
CA ASP A 178 -19.58 -9.08 -28.13
C ASP A 178 -18.94 -9.10 -26.74
N THR A 179 -18.81 -10.29 -26.15
CA THR A 179 -18.20 -10.47 -24.84
C THR A 179 -16.73 -10.02 -24.81
N VAL A 180 -15.93 -10.48 -25.78
CA VAL A 180 -14.49 -10.16 -25.80
C VAL A 180 -14.23 -8.73 -26.22
N HIS A 181 -15.09 -8.14 -27.08
CA HIS A 181 -15.01 -6.74 -27.47
C HIS A 181 -15.27 -5.81 -26.28
N GLU A 182 -16.28 -6.10 -25.44
CA GLU A 182 -16.51 -5.32 -24.23
C GLU A 182 -15.33 -5.40 -23.26
N MET A 183 -14.75 -6.60 -23.08
CA MET A 183 -13.52 -6.73 -22.29
C MET A 183 -12.36 -5.91 -22.87
N ALA A 184 -12.20 -5.83 -24.20
CA ALA A 184 -11.17 -4.99 -24.79
C ALA A 184 -11.35 -3.50 -24.48
N LYS A 185 -12.59 -3.02 -24.38
CA LYS A 185 -12.89 -1.64 -23.94
C LYS A 185 -12.54 -1.43 -22.47
N ASP A 186 -12.77 -2.43 -21.63
CA ASP A 186 -12.39 -2.39 -20.22
C ASP A 186 -10.87 -2.27 -20.06
N GLU A 187 -10.08 -3.07 -20.82
CA GLU A 187 -8.62 -2.95 -20.78
C GLU A 187 -8.13 -1.56 -21.22
N ALA A 188 -8.75 -0.96 -22.23
CA ALA A 188 -8.44 0.40 -22.64
C ALA A 188 -8.75 1.41 -21.53
N ARG A 189 -9.83 1.23 -20.79
CA ARG A 189 -10.22 2.07 -19.64
C ARG A 189 -9.25 1.89 -18.47
N HIS A 190 -8.85 0.64 -18.17
CA HIS A 190 -7.87 0.35 -17.14
C HIS A 190 -6.52 0.99 -17.45
N GLY A 191 -6.01 0.82 -18.66
CA GLY A 191 -4.75 1.40 -19.10
C GLY A 191 -4.75 2.93 -19.00
N LYS A 192 -5.83 3.60 -19.45
CA LYS A 192 -5.98 5.06 -19.30
C LYS A 192 -6.09 5.50 -17.83
N GLY A 193 -6.75 4.70 -17.00
CA GLY A 193 -6.83 4.94 -15.55
C GLY A 193 -5.45 4.93 -14.90
N PHE A 194 -4.65 3.90 -15.18
CA PHE A 194 -3.27 3.81 -14.69
C PHE A 194 -2.38 4.93 -15.24
N GLU A 195 -2.52 5.30 -16.52
CA GLU A 195 -1.80 6.43 -17.12
C GLU A 195 -2.13 7.75 -16.40
N GLY A 196 -3.40 7.99 -16.12
CA GLY A 196 -3.83 9.17 -15.37
C GLY A 196 -3.21 9.24 -13.98
N LEU A 197 -3.19 8.12 -13.24
CA LEU A 197 -2.56 8.02 -11.94
C LEU A 197 -1.03 8.20 -12.02
N TYR A 198 -0.39 7.54 -12.99
CA TYR A 198 1.04 7.73 -13.21
C TYR A 198 1.41 9.18 -13.48
N ASN A 199 0.68 9.84 -14.37
CA ASN A 199 0.92 11.25 -14.70
C ASN A 199 0.70 12.17 -13.49
N ARG A 200 -0.33 11.90 -12.68
CA ARG A 200 -0.65 12.69 -11.49
C ARG A 200 0.44 12.62 -10.41
N TYR A 201 1.01 11.45 -10.15
CA TYR A 201 1.89 11.25 -9.02
C TYR A 201 3.38 11.22 -9.39
N PHE A 202 3.74 10.83 -10.62
CA PHE A 202 5.11 10.51 -10.98
C PHE A 202 5.65 11.27 -12.20
N LYS A 203 4.79 11.97 -12.95
CA LYS A 203 5.20 12.83 -14.06
C LYS A 203 5.16 14.28 -13.57
N LYS A 204 6.34 14.81 -13.23
CA LYS A 204 6.54 16.23 -12.95
C LYS A 204 7.11 16.91 -14.17
#